data_f6acf2b96012ec6e6ec34c260a77ab16
#
_entry.id   f6acf2b96012ec6e6ec34c260a77ab16
#
_cell.length_a   1.000
_cell.length_b   1.000
_cell.length_c   1.000
_cell.angle_alpha   90.00
_cell.angle_beta   90.00
_cell.angle_gamma   90.00
#
_symmetry.space_group_name_H-M   'P 1'
#
loop_
_entity.id
_entity.type
_entity.pdbx_description
1 polymer ?
#
loop_
_entity_poly.entity_id
_entity_poly.type
_entity_poly.pdbx_seq_one_letter_code
_entity_poly.pdbx_strand_id
1 'polypeptide(L)'
;MRVNGRLNQFQYMDLIHEHLLPFIEDKHGDTGNVLLLEDNCGPHRALKVGTYMALHGVQRLDWAFQSPDMNAIEILWAMLEARLRDRPQPPTTLDGLFDALCEEWARLPDSYRSDVWRSMPDRVTALVNARGHSTKY
;
A
#
# COMPACT_ATOMS: atom_id res chain seq x y z
N MET A 1 10.91 4.88 -1.13
CA MET A 1 11.41 6.04 -0.33
C MET A 1 11.49 5.65 1.14
N ARG A 2 12.51 6.06 1.86
CA ARG A 2 12.60 5.90 3.32
C ARG A 2 12.05 7.16 4.01
N VAL A 3 11.17 6.99 4.98
CA VAL A 3 10.64 8.09 5.79
C VAL A 3 11.46 8.22 7.07
N ASN A 4 11.99 9.40 7.36
CA ASN A 4 12.68 9.67 8.62
C ASN A 4 11.68 10.07 9.70
N GLY A 5 11.65 9.31 10.78
CA GLY A 5 10.70 9.51 11.87
C GLY A 5 9.29 9.03 11.52
N ARG A 6 8.28 9.74 12.03
CA ARG A 6 6.87 9.40 11.78
C ARG A 6 6.37 10.12 10.52
N LEU A 7 5.72 9.37 9.63
CA LEU A 7 5.10 9.92 8.43
C LEU A 7 4.10 11.03 8.81
N ASN A 8 4.23 12.19 8.17
CA ASN A 8 3.29 13.30 8.28
C ASN A 8 2.72 13.68 6.90
N GLN A 9 1.73 14.57 6.88
CA GLN A 9 1.04 14.97 5.65
C GLN A 9 1.97 15.56 4.58
N PHE A 10 3.02 16.28 4.96
CA PHE A 10 3.95 16.91 4.00
C PHE A 10 4.86 15.87 3.37
N GLN A 11 5.47 15.00 4.17
CA GLN A 11 6.26 13.88 3.68
C GLN A 11 5.41 12.94 2.78
N TYR A 12 4.13 12.80 3.09
CA TYR A 12 3.24 12.00 2.26
C TYR A 12 2.93 12.70 0.93
N MET A 13 2.76 14.02 0.91
CA MET A 13 2.64 14.79 -0.34
C MET A 13 3.91 14.69 -1.19
N ASP A 14 5.09 14.75 -0.59
CA ASP A 14 6.36 14.54 -1.28
C ASP A 14 6.43 13.14 -1.91
N LEU A 15 6.01 12.11 -1.16
CA LEU A 15 5.92 10.72 -1.67
C LEU A 15 4.96 10.61 -2.86
N ILE A 16 3.81 11.25 -2.80
CA ILE A 16 2.86 11.29 -3.91
C ILE A 16 3.52 11.95 -5.13
N HIS A 17 4.15 13.11 -4.93
CA HIS A 17 4.78 13.87 -6.00
C HIS A 17 5.94 13.13 -6.67
N GLU A 18 6.85 12.59 -5.86
CA GLU A 18 8.10 12.00 -6.34
C GLU A 18 7.94 10.56 -6.86
N HIS A 19 6.92 9.84 -6.39
CA HIS A 19 6.81 8.41 -6.68
C HIS A 19 5.45 8.00 -7.27
N LEU A 20 4.34 8.43 -6.66
CA LEU A 20 3.02 7.98 -7.10
C LEU A 20 2.63 8.58 -8.45
N LEU A 21 2.73 9.89 -8.60
CA LEU A 21 2.35 10.56 -9.86
C LEU A 21 3.18 10.09 -11.05
N PRO A 22 4.53 10.02 -10.98
CA PRO A 22 5.34 9.47 -12.06
C PRO A 22 5.04 7.99 -12.36
N PHE A 23 4.75 7.19 -11.31
CA PHE A 23 4.35 5.79 -11.50
C PHE A 23 3.02 5.66 -12.27
N ILE A 24 2.03 6.49 -11.92
CA ILE A 24 0.74 6.48 -12.61
C ILE A 24 0.93 6.90 -14.07
N GLU A 25 1.69 7.95 -14.33
CA GLU A 25 1.97 8.43 -15.68
C GLU A 25 2.66 7.35 -16.53
N ASP A 26 3.68 6.68 -15.99
CA ASP A 26 4.40 5.59 -16.67
C ASP A 26 3.51 4.39 -17.01
N LYS A 27 2.59 4.02 -16.11
CA LYS A 27 1.77 2.80 -16.25
C LYS A 27 0.42 3.01 -16.92
N HIS A 28 -0.16 4.19 -16.80
CA HIS A 28 -1.55 4.45 -17.19
C HIS A 28 -1.70 5.67 -18.12
N GLY A 29 -0.66 6.47 -18.31
CA GLY A 29 -0.64 7.65 -19.17
C GLY A 29 -1.28 8.90 -18.56
N ASP A 30 -2.28 8.73 -17.68
CA ASP A 30 -2.90 9.83 -16.94
C ASP A 30 -3.42 9.37 -15.57
N THR A 31 -3.72 10.32 -14.70
CA THR A 31 -4.24 10.06 -13.35
C THR A 31 -5.76 9.84 -13.31
N GLY A 32 -6.49 10.28 -14.32
CA GLY A 32 -7.96 10.28 -14.33
C GLY A 32 -8.60 8.90 -14.38
N ASN A 33 -7.84 7.90 -14.84
CA ASN A 33 -8.29 6.51 -14.95
C ASN A 33 -7.82 5.61 -13.79
N VAL A 34 -7.16 6.20 -12.79
CA VAL A 34 -6.61 5.46 -11.65
C VAL A 34 -7.42 5.73 -10.39
N LEU A 35 -7.84 4.67 -9.74
CA LEU A 35 -8.49 4.72 -8.44
C LEU A 35 -7.50 4.24 -7.37
N LEU A 36 -7.03 5.16 -6.54
CA LEU A 36 -6.10 4.86 -5.46
C LEU A 36 -6.84 4.28 -4.26
N LEU A 37 -6.40 3.11 -3.81
CA LEU A 37 -6.80 2.52 -2.54
C LEU A 37 -5.73 2.79 -1.50
N GLU A 38 -6.11 3.39 -0.38
CA GLU A 38 -5.24 3.63 0.76
C GLU A 38 -6.02 3.46 2.07
N ASP A 39 -5.32 3.21 3.16
CA ASP A 39 -5.95 3.17 4.47
C ASP A 39 -6.36 4.57 4.94
N ASN A 40 -7.10 4.62 6.03
CA ASN A 40 -7.58 5.87 6.62
C ASN A 40 -6.63 6.43 7.70
N CYS A 41 -5.31 6.23 7.59
CA CYS A 41 -4.37 6.78 8.57
C CYS A 41 -4.33 8.33 8.52
N GLY A 42 -3.81 8.94 9.58
CA GLY A 42 -3.86 10.39 9.76
C GLY A 42 -3.31 11.20 8.58
N PRO A 43 -2.09 10.91 8.08
CA PRO A 43 -1.55 11.59 6.91
C PRO A 43 -2.43 11.49 5.67
N HIS A 44 -3.00 10.30 5.38
CA HIS A 44 -3.85 10.08 4.21
C HIS A 44 -5.14 10.90 4.27
N ARG A 45 -5.71 11.08 5.46
CA ARG A 45 -6.96 11.84 5.68
C ARG A 45 -6.76 13.35 5.75
N ALA A 46 -5.54 13.84 5.74
CA ALA A 46 -5.28 15.27 5.85
C ALA A 46 -5.89 16.03 4.68
N LEU A 47 -6.60 17.12 4.98
CA LEU A 47 -7.27 17.96 3.98
C LEU A 47 -6.31 18.40 2.85
N LYS A 48 -5.09 18.79 3.23
CA LYS A 48 -4.06 19.21 2.26
C LYS A 48 -3.70 18.09 1.28
N VAL A 49 -3.60 16.86 1.75
CA VAL A 49 -3.33 15.68 0.90
C VAL A 49 -4.49 15.44 -0.05
N GLY A 50 -5.72 15.47 0.44
CA GLY A 50 -6.91 15.34 -0.40
C GLY A 50 -7.00 16.41 -1.48
N THR A 51 -6.74 17.67 -1.12
CA THR A 51 -6.71 18.78 -2.08
C THR A 51 -5.58 18.58 -3.10
N TYR A 52 -4.40 18.18 -2.66
CA TYR A 52 -3.26 17.93 -3.53
C TYR A 52 -3.55 16.82 -4.55
N MET A 53 -4.09 15.69 -4.10
CA MET A 53 -4.49 14.59 -4.99
C MET A 53 -5.55 15.03 -6.01
N ALA A 54 -6.57 15.76 -5.57
CA ALA A 54 -7.62 16.27 -6.46
C ALA A 54 -7.08 17.21 -7.53
N LEU A 55 -6.12 18.09 -7.19
CA LEU A 55 -5.44 18.97 -8.15
C LEU A 55 -4.65 18.20 -9.23
N HIS A 56 -4.16 17.02 -8.88
CA HIS A 56 -3.46 16.12 -9.81
C HIS A 56 -4.36 15.06 -10.44
N GLY A 57 -5.68 15.16 -10.29
CA GLY A 57 -6.64 14.23 -10.88
C GLY A 57 -6.66 12.83 -10.27
N VAL A 58 -5.96 12.60 -9.16
CA VAL A 58 -5.95 11.29 -8.50
C VAL A 58 -7.26 11.09 -7.73
N GLN A 59 -8.01 10.08 -8.15
CA GLN A 59 -9.24 9.67 -7.46
C GLN A 59 -8.90 8.66 -6.36
N ARG A 60 -9.54 8.82 -5.19
CA ARG A 60 -9.40 7.89 -4.08
C ARG A 60 -10.65 7.05 -3.92
N LEU A 61 -10.45 5.77 -3.67
CA LEU A 61 -11.55 4.89 -3.29
C LEU A 61 -11.99 5.25 -1.86
N ASP A 62 -13.30 5.44 -1.67
CA ASP A 62 -13.87 5.55 -0.32
C ASP A 62 -13.72 4.20 0.38
N TRP A 63 -12.93 4.18 1.45
CA TRP A 63 -12.48 2.96 2.10
C TRP A 63 -12.93 2.87 3.54
N ALA A 64 -13.40 1.69 3.93
CA ALA A 64 -13.84 1.44 5.29
C ALA A 64 -12.67 1.56 6.29
N PHE A 65 -12.95 2.11 7.48
CA PHE A 65 -11.98 2.16 8.56
C PHE A 65 -11.67 0.75 9.06
N GLN A 66 -10.40 0.54 9.45
CA GLN A 66 -9.94 -0.70 10.09
C GLN A 66 -10.31 -1.98 9.33
N SER A 67 -10.12 -1.95 8.01
CA SER A 67 -10.40 -3.10 7.13
C SER A 67 -9.12 -3.64 6.48
N PRO A 68 -8.15 -4.14 7.26
CA PRO A 68 -6.91 -4.69 6.72
C PRO A 68 -7.16 -5.98 5.90
N ASP A 69 -8.18 -6.73 6.24
CA ASP A 69 -8.63 -7.93 5.51
C ASP A 69 -9.03 -7.62 4.05
N MET A 70 -9.43 -6.39 3.78
CA MET A 70 -9.74 -5.91 2.43
C MET A 70 -8.54 -5.28 1.72
N ASN A 71 -7.47 -4.94 2.43
CA ASN A 71 -6.30 -4.31 1.85
C ASN A 71 -5.31 -5.38 1.33
N ALA A 72 -5.23 -5.52 0.02
CA ALA A 72 -4.41 -6.55 -0.63
C ALA A 72 -2.91 -6.45 -0.28
N ILE A 73 -2.40 -5.25 0.04
CA ILE A 73 -0.99 -5.04 0.39
C ILE A 73 -0.60 -5.71 1.71
N GLU A 74 -1.54 -5.93 2.63
CA GLU A 74 -1.25 -6.52 3.94
C GLU A 74 -0.70 -7.95 3.83
N ILE A 75 -1.15 -8.71 2.83
CA ILE A 75 -0.59 -10.05 2.55
C ILE A 75 0.89 -9.94 2.15
N LEU A 76 1.21 -8.95 1.32
CA LEU A 76 2.58 -8.74 0.87
C LEU A 76 3.47 -8.29 2.03
N TRP A 77 2.96 -7.45 2.93
CA TRP A 77 3.67 -7.06 4.16
C TRP A 77 3.92 -8.26 5.07
N ALA A 78 2.92 -9.10 5.32
CA ALA A 78 3.08 -10.30 6.14
C ALA A 78 4.12 -11.26 5.55
N MET A 79 4.14 -11.42 4.22
CA MET A 79 5.15 -12.25 3.55
C MET A 79 6.55 -11.65 3.65
N LEU A 80 6.70 -10.34 3.43
CA LEU A 80 7.99 -9.68 3.57
C LEU A 80 8.53 -9.82 5.00
N GLU A 81 7.67 -9.65 6.00
CA GLU A 81 8.02 -9.86 7.40
C GLU A 81 8.53 -11.29 7.65
N ALA A 82 7.81 -12.31 7.14
CA ALA A 82 8.24 -13.70 7.28
C ALA A 82 9.61 -13.93 6.63
N ARG A 83 9.82 -13.45 5.41
CA ARG A 83 11.11 -13.57 4.70
C ARG A 83 12.25 -12.85 5.43
N LEU A 84 12.00 -11.66 5.98
CA LEU A 84 13.00 -10.93 6.77
C LEU A 84 13.39 -11.71 8.04
N ARG A 85 12.39 -12.34 8.69
CA ARG A 85 12.61 -13.16 9.89
C ARG A 85 13.44 -14.41 9.59
N ASP A 86 13.20 -15.02 8.42
CA ASP A 86 13.87 -16.24 7.99
C ASP A 86 15.28 -16.00 7.40
N ARG A 87 15.75 -14.76 7.34
CA ARG A 87 17.10 -14.45 6.86
C ARG A 87 18.14 -15.01 7.81
N PRO A 88 19.22 -15.64 7.28
CA PRO A 88 20.31 -16.15 8.13
C PRO A 88 20.96 -15.06 9.01
N GLN A 89 20.92 -13.81 8.54
CA GLN A 89 21.40 -12.64 9.26
C GLN A 89 20.30 -11.56 9.21
N PRO A 90 19.44 -11.49 10.21
CA PRO A 90 18.42 -10.44 10.30
C PRO A 90 19.07 -9.04 10.41
N PRO A 91 18.50 -8.02 9.76
CA PRO A 91 19.01 -6.67 9.84
C PRO A 91 18.90 -6.11 11.28
N THR A 92 19.97 -5.47 11.75
CA THR A 92 20.04 -4.87 13.10
C THR A 92 19.97 -3.36 13.09
N THR A 93 19.98 -2.74 11.92
CA THR A 93 19.89 -1.27 11.73
C THR A 93 18.71 -0.92 10.82
N LEU A 94 18.23 0.32 10.91
CA LEU A 94 17.17 0.79 10.04
C LEU A 94 17.59 0.83 8.57
N ASP A 95 18.84 1.15 8.28
CA ASP A 95 19.36 1.12 6.90
C ASP A 95 19.39 -0.31 6.38
N GLY A 96 19.94 -1.23 7.14
CA GLY A 96 19.96 -2.65 6.78
C GLY A 96 18.55 -3.24 6.63
N LEU A 97 17.59 -2.79 7.44
CA LEU A 97 16.19 -3.20 7.29
C LEU A 97 15.59 -2.69 5.98
N PHE A 98 15.85 -1.43 5.64
CA PHE A 98 15.36 -0.86 4.38
C PHE A 98 15.95 -1.58 3.17
N ASP A 99 17.25 -1.83 3.16
CA ASP A 99 17.93 -2.57 2.09
C ASP A 99 17.38 -3.99 1.96
N ALA A 100 17.24 -4.69 3.08
CA ALA A 100 16.67 -6.04 3.11
C ALA A 100 15.22 -6.08 2.61
N LEU A 101 14.40 -5.08 2.96
CA LEU A 101 13.03 -4.95 2.43
C LEU A 101 13.02 -4.75 0.92
N CYS A 102 13.90 -3.90 0.40
CA CYS A 102 14.02 -3.67 -1.05
C CYS A 102 14.44 -4.96 -1.77
N GLU A 103 15.39 -5.72 -1.22
CA GLU A 103 15.82 -7.01 -1.78
C GLU A 103 14.68 -8.02 -1.80
N GLU A 104 13.97 -8.21 -0.68
CA GLU A 104 12.88 -9.17 -0.61
C GLU A 104 11.70 -8.77 -1.50
N TRP A 105 11.39 -7.48 -1.59
CA TRP A 105 10.39 -6.96 -2.52
C TRP A 105 10.73 -7.27 -3.97
N ALA A 106 12.00 -7.05 -4.37
CA ALA A 106 12.46 -7.34 -5.74
C ALA A 106 12.43 -8.84 -6.08
N ARG A 107 12.54 -9.72 -5.08
CA ARG A 107 12.44 -11.17 -5.23
C ARG A 107 11.00 -11.70 -5.27
N LEU A 108 10.00 -10.85 -5.04
CA LEU A 108 8.59 -11.27 -5.15
C LEU A 108 8.24 -11.55 -6.61
N PRO A 109 7.79 -12.76 -6.95
CA PRO A 109 7.32 -13.05 -8.30
C PRO A 109 6.13 -12.17 -8.69
N ASP A 110 6.06 -11.76 -9.95
CA ASP A 110 4.92 -10.98 -10.47
C ASP A 110 3.60 -11.76 -10.37
N SER A 111 3.66 -13.08 -10.53
CA SER A 111 2.50 -13.95 -10.34
C SER A 111 1.90 -13.78 -8.95
N TYR A 112 2.74 -13.64 -7.92
CA TYR A 112 2.26 -13.52 -6.55
C TYR A 112 1.51 -12.21 -6.31
N ARG A 113 2.02 -11.10 -6.86
CA ARG A 113 1.30 -9.81 -6.82
C ARG A 113 -0.06 -9.91 -7.54
N SER A 114 -0.07 -10.61 -8.68
CA SER A 114 -1.29 -10.85 -9.44
C SER A 114 -2.30 -11.73 -8.68
N ASP A 115 -1.84 -12.77 -8.00
CA ASP A 115 -2.70 -13.68 -7.24
C ASP A 115 -3.32 -12.99 -6.01
N VAL A 116 -2.56 -12.13 -5.33
CA VAL A 116 -3.08 -11.29 -4.25
C VAL A 116 -4.22 -10.40 -4.75
N TRP A 117 -4.03 -9.76 -5.92
CA TRP A 117 -5.08 -8.94 -6.52
C TRP A 117 -6.29 -9.76 -6.96
N ARG A 118 -6.07 -10.94 -7.56
CA ARG A 118 -7.15 -11.87 -7.96
C ARG A 118 -7.98 -12.39 -6.78
N SER A 119 -7.47 -12.36 -5.57
CA SER A 119 -8.21 -12.75 -4.37
C SER A 119 -9.27 -11.73 -3.94
N MET A 120 -9.27 -10.51 -4.49
CA MET A 120 -10.16 -9.43 -4.06
C MET A 120 -11.66 -9.76 -4.19
N PRO A 121 -12.17 -10.39 -5.28
CA PRO A 121 -13.57 -10.78 -5.37
C PRO A 121 -14.00 -11.72 -4.24
N ASP A 122 -13.15 -12.68 -3.88
CA ASP A 122 -13.43 -13.64 -2.79
C ASP A 122 -13.43 -12.94 -1.43
N ARG A 123 -12.54 -11.96 -1.22
CA ARG A 123 -12.52 -11.12 -0.01
C ARG A 123 -13.79 -10.30 0.12
N VAL A 124 -14.21 -9.64 -0.96
CA VAL A 124 -15.48 -8.89 -0.99
C VAL A 124 -16.66 -9.82 -0.65
N THR A 125 -16.69 -11.00 -1.24
CA THR A 125 -17.72 -12.00 -0.98
C THR A 125 -17.72 -12.44 0.49
N ALA A 126 -16.54 -12.69 1.05
CA ALA A 126 -16.40 -13.05 2.47
C ALA A 126 -16.89 -11.94 3.40
N LEU A 127 -16.55 -10.66 3.10
CA LEU A 127 -16.99 -9.50 3.88
C LEU A 127 -18.52 -9.33 3.84
N VAL A 128 -19.12 -9.46 2.67
CA VAL A 128 -20.59 -9.40 2.50
C VAL A 128 -21.27 -10.51 3.31
N ASN A 129 -20.76 -11.73 3.22
CA ASN A 129 -21.29 -12.89 3.97
C ASN A 129 -21.12 -12.70 5.50
N ALA A 130 -20.02 -12.09 5.92
CA ALA A 130 -19.76 -11.75 7.32
C ALA A 130 -20.55 -10.49 7.79
N ARG A 131 -21.35 -9.86 6.92
CA ARG A 131 -22.10 -8.64 7.21
C ARG A 131 -21.24 -7.50 7.79
N GLY A 132 -20.03 -7.34 7.26
CA GLY A 132 -19.07 -6.33 7.70
C GLY A 132 -18.27 -6.69 8.95
N HIS A 133 -18.41 -7.89 9.48
CA HIS A 133 -17.54 -8.40 10.55
C HIS A 133 -16.23 -8.96 9.99
N SER A 134 -15.25 -9.22 10.89
CA SER A 134 -13.95 -9.79 10.54
C SER A 134 -14.09 -11.04 9.68
N THR A 135 -13.25 -11.15 8.68
CA THR A 135 -13.22 -12.27 7.74
C THR A 135 -12.02 -13.21 8.04
N LYS A 136 -11.86 -14.24 7.24
CA LYS A 136 -10.70 -15.16 7.35
C LYS A 136 -9.41 -14.60 6.71
N TYR A 137 -9.48 -13.42 6.12
CA TYR A 137 -8.36 -12.78 5.43
C TYR A 137 -7.64 -11.77 6.31
#